data_c61934478e3d73e6ceccb1244fd20bc0
#
_entry.id   c61934478e3d73e6ceccb1244fd20bc0
#
_cell.length_a   1.000
_cell.length_b   1.000
_cell.length_c   1.000
_cell.angle_alpha   90.00
_cell.angle_beta   90.00
_cell.angle_gamma   90.00
#
_symmetry.space_group_name_H-M   'P 1'
#
loop_
_entity.id
_entity.type
_entity.pdbx_description
1 polymer ?
#
loop_
_entity_poly.entity_id
_entity_poly.type
_entity_poly.pdbx_seq_one_letter_code
_entity_poly.pdbx_strand_id
1 'polypeptide(L)'
;MVERINPQKFSFTPGKEPVTDSKGRTVYIRAPEITFDSAAKFWQAKNKEIHHLIDRKNFQIVVLTPYQGDVAGEFYKTQKHGYFGISPVATTIEQAFPDGETQTIIDKENLEAQSIYIVSSILTEKDLERVKRVADHFVNTLGAQFITLVCPFFGYTREDKNINKDGCYVPSTTNIRAAIGGLKAFVDRMIVIEPHSSATQACAAMFCIPLAPISPWKLIMDELKKRVEIIPEKFVVVQPDKGRNLAATRIGQYLQIPSVSFDKIRLSGQAVTVYELSEGEKSIVKGKHCLIYDDEASTMGTVYTLAEALSGYGAKSLAVCLVHCKFTPGWETKIKHPLFSIIMGTNSRQPIGNINIAKNIKIISLEPLLRQLIGADIEGVNYWQDELFRPMILQEK
;
A
#
# COMPACT_ATOMS: atom_id res chain seq x y z
N MET A 1 24.03 21.76 -10.34
CA MET A 1 22.66 21.75 -10.90
C MET A 1 22.50 20.40 -11.59
N VAL A 2 21.93 19.44 -10.89
CA VAL A 2 21.60 18.14 -11.48
C VAL A 2 20.47 18.41 -12.48
N GLU A 3 20.66 18.10 -13.75
CA GLU A 3 19.60 18.22 -14.75
C GLU A 3 18.40 17.42 -14.25
N ARG A 4 17.32 18.11 -13.87
CA ARG A 4 16.05 17.48 -13.59
C ARG A 4 15.69 16.61 -14.78
N ILE A 5 15.49 15.34 -14.55
CA ILE A 5 15.19 14.32 -15.57
C ILE A 5 14.23 14.91 -16.60
N ASN A 6 14.69 15.04 -17.84
CA ASN A 6 13.90 15.65 -18.91
C ASN A 6 12.69 14.74 -19.21
N PRO A 7 11.45 15.16 -18.90
CA PRO A 7 10.25 14.34 -19.12
C PRO A 7 9.99 14.05 -20.61
N GLN A 8 10.64 14.77 -21.53
CA GLN A 8 10.45 14.60 -22.98
C GLN A 8 11.08 13.33 -23.57
N LYS A 9 11.94 12.61 -22.81
CA LYS A 9 12.47 11.31 -23.26
C LYS A 9 11.49 10.15 -23.15
N PHE A 10 10.37 10.33 -22.48
CA PHE A 10 9.29 9.36 -22.39
C PHE A 10 8.02 10.01 -22.92
N SER A 11 7.82 9.96 -24.23
CA SER A 11 6.56 10.39 -24.85
C SER A 11 5.47 9.38 -24.52
N PHE A 12 4.83 9.52 -23.38
CA PHE A 12 3.55 8.87 -23.12
C PHE A 12 2.49 9.67 -23.86
N THR A 13 2.12 9.24 -25.04
CA THR A 13 0.94 9.78 -25.74
C THR A 13 -0.27 9.16 -25.04
N PRO A 14 -1.08 9.94 -24.30
CA PRO A 14 -2.28 9.36 -23.67
C PRO A 14 -3.23 8.92 -24.77
N GLY A 15 -3.51 7.62 -24.84
CA GLY A 15 -4.57 7.09 -25.67
C GLY A 15 -5.91 7.75 -25.27
N LYS A 16 -6.75 8.02 -26.24
CA LYS A 16 -8.13 8.44 -26.02
C LYS A 16 -9.01 7.22 -26.20
N GLU A 17 -9.49 6.63 -25.10
CA GLU A 17 -10.48 5.58 -25.17
C GLU A 17 -11.90 6.15 -25.19
N PRO A 18 -12.76 5.73 -26.14
CA PRO A 18 -14.15 6.10 -26.14
C PRO A 18 -14.89 5.37 -25.01
N VAL A 19 -15.57 6.11 -24.17
CA VAL A 19 -16.43 5.58 -23.09
C VAL A 19 -17.79 6.21 -23.19
N THR A 20 -18.84 5.43 -22.96
CA THR A 20 -20.21 5.92 -22.99
C THR A 20 -20.59 6.53 -21.63
N ASP A 21 -21.09 7.76 -21.60
CA ASP A 21 -21.60 8.38 -20.37
C ASP A 21 -22.99 7.84 -20.00
N SER A 22 -23.49 8.21 -18.82
CA SER A 22 -24.81 7.82 -18.33
C SER A 22 -26.02 8.31 -19.19
N LYS A 23 -25.73 9.17 -20.16
CA LYS A 23 -26.74 9.69 -21.16
C LYS A 23 -26.54 9.04 -22.53
N GLY A 24 -25.71 7.98 -22.65
CA GLY A 24 -25.46 7.29 -23.90
C GLY A 24 -24.54 8.05 -24.88
N ARG A 25 -23.84 9.11 -24.45
CA ARG A 25 -22.93 9.88 -25.29
C ARG A 25 -21.51 9.32 -25.23
N THR A 26 -20.83 9.25 -26.36
CA THR A 26 -19.42 8.89 -26.41
C THR A 26 -18.56 10.04 -25.87
N VAL A 27 -17.81 9.77 -24.82
CA VAL A 27 -16.84 10.68 -24.21
C VAL A 27 -15.46 10.04 -24.35
N TYR A 28 -14.47 10.84 -24.70
CA TYR A 28 -13.11 10.35 -24.77
C TYR A 28 -12.38 10.66 -23.46
N ILE A 29 -12.03 9.63 -22.70
CA ILE A 29 -11.19 9.76 -21.51
C ILE A 29 -9.73 9.47 -21.89
N ARG A 30 -8.82 10.25 -21.34
CA ARG A 30 -7.41 9.88 -21.38
C ARG A 30 -7.18 8.71 -20.43
N ALA A 31 -7.13 7.49 -20.96
CA ALA A 31 -6.57 6.37 -20.22
C ALA A 31 -5.04 6.55 -20.16
N PRO A 32 -4.40 6.37 -19.00
CA PRO A 32 -2.97 6.28 -18.98
C PRO A 32 -2.55 5.01 -19.75
N GLU A 33 -1.84 5.14 -20.85
CA GLU A 33 -1.25 4.01 -21.59
C GLU A 33 -0.12 3.32 -20.82
N ILE A 34 0.07 3.68 -19.57
CA ILE A 34 1.11 3.12 -18.71
C ILE A 34 0.58 1.84 -18.11
N THR A 35 1.04 0.72 -18.65
CA THR A 35 0.83 -0.59 -18.06
C THR A 35 1.71 -0.75 -16.81
N PHE A 36 1.37 -1.68 -15.94
CA PHE A 36 2.19 -2.04 -14.78
C PHE A 36 3.62 -2.43 -15.21
N ASP A 37 3.77 -3.21 -16.27
CA ASP A 37 5.08 -3.60 -16.82
C ASP A 37 5.92 -2.40 -17.24
N SER A 38 5.33 -1.39 -17.85
CA SER A 38 6.05 -0.17 -18.23
C SER A 38 6.45 0.66 -17.01
N ALA A 39 5.61 0.73 -15.98
CA ALA A 39 5.93 1.38 -14.71
C ALA A 39 7.05 0.62 -13.95
N ALA A 40 7.00 -0.71 -13.93
CA ALA A 40 8.04 -1.54 -13.34
C ALA A 40 9.38 -1.41 -14.08
N LYS A 41 9.37 -1.43 -15.42
CA LYS A 41 10.56 -1.19 -16.24
C LYS A 41 11.13 0.22 -16.03
N PHE A 42 10.26 1.21 -15.91
CA PHE A 42 10.67 2.59 -15.58
C PHE A 42 11.38 2.63 -14.22
N TRP A 43 10.81 2.02 -13.20
CA TRP A 43 11.46 1.93 -11.88
C TRP A 43 12.81 1.22 -11.96
N GLN A 44 12.88 0.05 -12.60
CA GLN A 44 14.12 -0.71 -12.73
C GLN A 44 15.21 0.07 -13.45
N ALA A 45 14.86 0.77 -14.54
CA ALA A 45 15.80 1.62 -15.28
C ALA A 45 16.28 2.79 -14.43
N LYS A 46 15.36 3.48 -13.74
CA LYS A 46 15.67 4.62 -12.90
C LYS A 46 16.39 4.26 -11.60
N ASN A 47 16.18 3.07 -11.07
CA ASN A 47 16.85 2.66 -9.85
C ASN A 47 18.38 2.66 -9.96
N LYS A 48 18.94 2.29 -11.13
CA LYS A 48 20.38 2.40 -11.39
C LYS A 48 20.86 3.86 -11.35
N GLU A 49 20.11 4.78 -11.97
CA GLU A 49 20.42 6.20 -11.97
C GLU A 49 20.30 6.81 -10.56
N ILE A 50 19.25 6.44 -9.84
CA ILE A 50 18.94 6.93 -8.49
C ILE A 50 19.99 6.52 -7.47
N HIS A 51 20.51 5.29 -7.53
CA HIS A 51 21.53 4.82 -6.59
C HIS A 51 22.81 5.67 -6.59
N HIS A 52 23.11 6.37 -7.68
CA HIS A 52 24.22 7.32 -7.72
C HIS A 52 23.89 8.67 -7.11
N LEU A 53 22.59 9.00 -6.97
CA LEU A 53 22.12 10.28 -6.43
C LEU A 53 21.94 10.25 -4.91
N ILE A 54 21.77 9.04 -4.32
CA ILE A 54 21.62 8.90 -2.88
C ILE A 54 22.97 9.01 -2.20
N ASP A 55 23.17 10.09 -1.46
CA ASP A 55 24.34 10.19 -0.60
C ASP A 55 24.16 9.34 0.65
N ARG A 56 24.78 8.18 0.64
CA ARG A 56 24.72 7.17 1.70
C ARG A 56 25.50 7.55 2.96
N LYS A 57 26.33 8.57 2.88
CA LYS A 57 27.09 9.09 4.01
C LYS A 57 26.45 10.32 4.63
N ASN A 58 25.60 11.00 3.87
CA ASN A 58 24.95 12.24 4.26
C ASN A 58 23.44 12.17 4.01
N PHE A 59 22.73 11.41 4.84
CA PHE A 59 21.27 11.29 4.76
C PHE A 59 20.59 11.60 6.09
N GLN A 60 19.33 11.96 6.03
CA GLN A 60 18.46 12.22 7.17
C GLN A 60 17.13 11.47 6.99
N ILE A 61 16.60 10.97 8.09
CA ILE A 61 15.25 10.40 8.15
C ILE A 61 14.36 11.36 8.93
N VAL A 62 13.24 11.74 8.35
CA VAL A 62 12.23 12.60 8.98
C VAL A 62 10.90 11.84 9.04
N VAL A 63 10.34 11.77 10.23
CA VAL A 63 9.12 11.00 10.47
C VAL A 63 7.95 11.94 10.72
N LEU A 64 6.92 11.81 9.89
CA LEU A 64 5.67 12.57 10.03
C LEU A 64 4.60 11.63 10.59
N THR A 65 4.16 11.88 11.80
CA THR A 65 3.15 11.05 12.47
C THR A 65 1.77 11.68 12.35
N PRO A 66 0.90 11.20 11.44
CA PRO A 66 -0.44 11.77 11.29
C PRO A 66 -1.34 11.49 12.50
N TYR A 67 -1.02 10.46 13.30
CA TYR A 67 -1.77 10.09 14.50
C TYR A 67 -0.90 9.32 15.50
N GLN A 68 -1.33 9.29 16.77
CA GLN A 68 -0.62 8.55 17.81
C GLN A 68 -0.72 7.03 17.57
N GLY A 69 0.40 6.34 17.63
CA GLY A 69 0.48 4.88 17.49
C GLY A 69 0.52 4.35 16.07
N ASP A 70 0.74 5.22 15.07
CA ASP A 70 1.05 4.78 13.71
C ASP A 70 2.46 4.20 13.59
N VAL A 71 2.72 3.50 12.48
CA VAL A 71 4.02 2.88 12.24
C VAL A 71 5.15 3.90 12.11
N ALA A 72 4.87 5.10 11.62
CA ALA A 72 5.86 6.16 11.52
C ALA A 72 6.31 6.62 12.92
N GLY A 73 5.37 6.82 13.85
CA GLY A 73 5.67 7.13 15.24
C GLY A 73 6.38 6.01 15.99
N GLU A 74 6.04 4.74 15.70
CA GLU A 74 6.78 3.59 16.23
C GLU A 74 8.20 3.54 15.69
N PHE A 75 8.38 3.74 14.38
CA PHE A 75 9.69 3.84 13.75
C PHE A 75 10.54 4.94 14.38
N TYR A 76 9.97 6.13 14.62
CA TYR A 76 10.68 7.21 15.32
C TYR A 76 11.18 6.77 16.71
N LYS A 77 10.32 6.15 17.51
CA LYS A 77 10.67 5.70 18.86
C LYS A 77 11.79 4.67 18.87
N THR A 78 11.82 3.75 17.90
CA THR A 78 12.84 2.70 17.82
C THR A 78 14.15 3.21 17.22
N GLN A 79 14.12 4.20 16.33
CA GLN A 79 15.28 4.69 15.61
C GLN A 79 15.90 5.97 16.17
N LYS A 80 15.23 6.69 17.08
CA LYS A 80 15.71 7.97 17.62
C LYS A 80 17.10 7.92 18.30
N HIS A 81 17.57 6.75 18.67
CA HIS A 81 18.88 6.54 19.31
C HIS A 81 19.97 6.05 18.36
N GLY A 82 19.75 6.11 17.03
CA GLY A 82 20.81 5.90 16.05
C GLY A 82 21.07 4.47 15.66
N TYR A 83 20.03 3.68 15.36
CA TYR A 83 20.16 2.31 14.85
C TYR A 83 21.08 2.18 13.62
N PHE A 84 21.08 3.17 12.74
CA PHE A 84 21.92 3.22 11.54
C PHE A 84 23.32 3.82 11.78
N GLY A 85 23.74 4.01 13.04
CA GLY A 85 25.01 4.67 13.36
C GLY A 85 25.06 6.15 12.97
N ILE A 86 23.91 6.77 12.73
CA ILE A 86 23.74 8.11 12.20
C ILE A 86 22.93 8.94 13.18
N SER A 87 22.97 10.23 12.98
CA SER A 87 22.17 11.23 13.71
C SER A 87 20.73 10.74 13.98
N PRO A 88 20.19 11.03 15.16
CA PRO A 88 18.84 10.59 15.53
C PRO A 88 17.82 11.03 14.49
N VAL A 89 16.86 10.17 14.24
CA VAL A 89 15.72 10.44 13.36
C VAL A 89 14.95 11.66 13.85
N ALA A 90 14.66 12.61 12.97
CA ALA A 90 13.85 13.78 13.30
C ALA A 90 12.34 13.46 13.23
N THR A 91 11.53 14.19 13.95
CA THR A 91 10.07 14.20 13.82
C THR A 91 9.54 15.61 13.65
N THR A 92 8.23 15.75 13.51
CA THR A 92 7.59 17.06 13.36
C THR A 92 6.51 17.30 14.38
N ILE A 93 6.33 18.57 14.72
CA ILE A 93 5.26 19.08 15.58
C ILE A 93 4.39 20.00 14.73
N GLU A 94 3.08 19.78 14.72
CA GLU A 94 2.12 20.67 14.08
C GLU A 94 1.64 21.70 15.10
N GLN A 95 1.82 22.97 14.78
CA GLN A 95 1.28 24.09 15.54
C GLN A 95 0.12 24.69 14.74
N ALA A 96 -1.05 24.76 15.36
CA ALA A 96 -2.21 25.43 14.78
C ALA A 96 -2.27 26.89 15.23
N PHE A 97 -2.60 27.77 14.30
CA PHE A 97 -2.92 29.18 14.58
C PHE A 97 -4.42 29.36 14.81
N PRO A 98 -4.85 30.43 15.48
CA PRO A 98 -6.27 30.69 15.78
C PRO A 98 -7.18 30.80 14.55
N ASP A 99 -6.64 31.18 13.41
CA ASP A 99 -7.34 31.30 12.11
C ASP A 99 -7.48 29.96 11.37
N GLY A 100 -6.88 28.88 11.92
CA GLY A 100 -6.90 27.54 11.34
C GLY A 100 -5.70 27.22 10.45
N GLU A 101 -4.79 28.16 10.24
CA GLU A 101 -3.51 27.85 9.60
C GLU A 101 -2.66 26.92 10.47
N THR A 102 -1.73 26.21 9.84
CA THR A 102 -0.83 25.30 10.55
C THR A 102 0.61 25.51 10.13
N GLN A 103 1.51 25.45 11.09
CA GLN A 103 2.96 25.41 10.89
C GLN A 103 3.49 24.04 11.26
N THR A 104 4.38 23.50 10.42
CA THR A 104 5.12 22.27 10.72
C THR A 104 6.49 22.63 11.24
N ILE A 105 6.80 22.24 12.46
CA ILE A 105 8.10 22.45 13.11
C ILE A 105 8.84 21.12 13.12
N ILE A 106 10.11 21.11 12.71
CA ILE A 106 10.97 19.92 12.79
C ILE A 106 11.74 20.00 14.12
N ASP A 107 11.72 18.91 14.89
CA ASP A 107 12.21 18.87 16.28
C ASP A 107 13.73 18.74 16.43
N LYS A 108 14.48 19.02 15.36
CA LYS A 108 15.93 18.84 15.34
C LYS A 108 16.66 19.98 14.67
N GLU A 109 17.74 20.39 15.26
CA GLU A 109 18.73 21.32 14.68
C GLU A 109 19.73 20.55 13.79
N ASN A 110 20.41 21.26 12.88
CA ASN A 110 21.46 20.74 11.98
C ASN A 110 20.98 19.58 11.08
N LEU A 111 19.94 19.87 10.31
CA LEU A 111 19.29 18.91 9.39
C LEU A 111 19.88 18.94 7.97
N GLU A 112 21.03 19.54 7.77
CA GLU A 112 21.68 19.56 6.45
C GLU A 112 22.03 18.14 6.03
N ALA A 113 21.37 17.66 4.99
CA ALA A 113 21.63 16.37 4.39
C ALA A 113 21.33 16.40 2.90
N GLN A 114 22.10 15.62 2.13
CA GLN A 114 21.91 15.54 0.68
C GLN A 114 20.73 14.65 0.30
N SER A 115 20.46 13.62 1.10
CA SER A 115 19.37 12.67 0.85
C SER A 115 18.43 12.60 2.05
N ILE A 116 17.14 12.77 1.80
CA ILE A 116 16.11 12.79 2.85
C ILE A 116 15.14 11.64 2.62
N TYR A 117 14.89 10.86 3.67
CA TYR A 117 13.80 9.90 3.75
C TYR A 117 12.68 10.48 4.59
N ILE A 118 11.53 10.73 3.98
CA ILE A 118 10.32 11.16 4.68
C ILE A 118 9.46 9.91 4.90
N VAL A 119 9.25 9.52 6.17
CA VAL A 119 8.39 8.40 6.53
C VAL A 119 7.04 8.96 6.97
N SER A 120 5.99 8.73 6.19
CA SER A 120 4.65 9.23 6.49
C SER A 120 3.56 8.40 5.85
N SER A 121 2.52 8.04 6.62
CA SER A 121 1.24 7.62 6.06
C SER A 121 0.45 8.86 5.62
N ILE A 122 -0.20 8.77 4.46
CA ILE A 122 -1.05 9.83 3.91
C ILE A 122 -2.50 9.36 3.95
N LEU A 123 -3.26 9.85 4.95
CA LEU A 123 -4.66 9.49 5.15
C LEU A 123 -5.59 10.57 4.60
N THR A 124 -5.15 11.83 4.70
CA THR A 124 -5.92 13.03 4.39
C THR A 124 -5.11 14.03 3.57
N GLU A 125 -5.79 15.04 3.06
CA GLU A 125 -5.15 16.18 2.37
C GLU A 125 -4.17 16.92 3.27
N LYS A 126 -4.45 17.01 4.57
CA LYS A 126 -3.54 17.62 5.55
C LYS A 126 -2.20 16.88 5.63
N ASP A 127 -2.23 15.55 5.59
CA ASP A 127 -1.01 14.75 5.60
C ASP A 127 -0.20 14.95 4.33
N LEU A 128 -0.89 15.01 3.17
CA LEU A 128 -0.26 15.29 1.89
C LEU A 128 0.42 16.67 1.87
N GLU A 129 -0.28 17.70 2.36
CA GLU A 129 0.28 19.06 2.45
C GLU A 129 1.44 19.13 3.45
N ARG A 130 1.39 18.39 4.56
CA ARG A 130 2.52 18.30 5.51
C ARG A 130 3.76 17.70 4.83
N VAL A 131 3.61 16.61 4.08
CA VAL A 131 4.72 16.01 3.32
C VAL A 131 5.32 17.04 2.36
N LYS A 132 4.49 17.79 1.63
CA LYS A 132 4.96 18.82 0.70
C LYS A 132 5.74 19.93 1.40
N ARG A 133 5.20 20.48 2.51
CA ARG A 133 5.87 21.55 3.27
C ARG A 133 7.23 21.10 3.81
N VAL A 134 7.30 19.88 4.34
CA VAL A 134 8.57 19.34 4.85
C VAL A 134 9.55 19.08 3.72
N ALA A 135 9.11 18.49 2.62
CA ALA A 135 9.97 18.26 1.47
C ALA A 135 10.46 19.58 0.84
N ASP A 136 9.58 20.57 0.71
CA ASP A 136 9.94 21.92 0.24
C ASP A 136 11.03 22.55 1.09
N HIS A 137 10.89 22.49 2.42
CA HIS A 137 11.88 23.01 3.34
C HIS A 137 13.25 22.36 3.15
N PHE A 138 13.31 21.03 3.01
CA PHE A 138 14.57 20.34 2.77
C PHE A 138 15.18 20.69 1.41
N VAL A 139 14.39 20.78 0.36
CA VAL A 139 14.87 21.09 -0.98
C VAL A 139 15.29 22.56 -1.10
N ASN A 140 14.39 23.48 -0.74
CA ASN A 140 14.55 24.91 -1.07
C ASN A 140 15.25 25.72 0.03
N THR A 141 15.22 25.24 1.28
CA THR A 141 15.90 25.94 2.40
C THR A 141 17.22 25.26 2.76
N LEU A 142 17.25 23.93 2.85
CA LEU A 142 18.42 23.18 3.32
C LEU A 142 19.25 22.57 2.18
N GLY A 143 18.81 22.67 0.92
CA GLY A 143 19.57 22.26 -0.25
C GLY A 143 19.68 20.76 -0.47
N ALA A 144 18.74 19.98 0.05
CA ALA A 144 18.69 18.53 -0.18
C ALA A 144 18.57 18.23 -1.69
N GLN A 145 19.31 17.23 -2.14
CA GLN A 145 19.38 16.85 -3.55
C GLN A 145 18.39 15.75 -3.92
N PHE A 146 17.97 14.94 -2.95
CA PHE A 146 17.15 13.78 -3.21
C PHE A 146 16.17 13.48 -2.06
N ILE A 147 14.87 13.44 -2.38
CA ILE A 147 13.80 13.15 -1.41
C ILE A 147 13.15 11.81 -1.73
N THR A 148 13.19 10.87 -0.80
CA THR A 148 12.44 9.61 -0.86
C THR A 148 11.27 9.65 0.11
N LEU A 149 10.04 9.53 -0.39
CA LEU A 149 8.86 9.31 0.44
C LEU A 149 8.66 7.82 0.70
N VAL A 150 8.75 7.40 1.95
CA VAL A 150 8.38 6.06 2.41
C VAL A 150 7.00 6.13 3.03
N CYS A 151 6.01 5.55 2.34
CA CYS A 151 4.61 5.72 2.66
C CYS A 151 3.96 4.39 3.08
N PRO A 152 3.76 4.14 4.39
CA PRO A 152 3.12 2.92 4.88
C PRO A 152 1.66 2.79 4.45
N PHE A 153 0.94 3.91 4.29
CA PHE A 153 -0.39 3.96 3.73
C PHE A 153 -0.53 5.19 2.83
N PHE A 154 -0.82 4.96 1.57
CA PHE A 154 -1.13 6.02 0.62
C PHE A 154 -2.63 6.04 0.35
N GLY A 155 -3.32 7.08 0.80
CA GLY A 155 -4.72 7.34 0.49
C GLY A 155 -4.94 7.55 -1.01
N TYR A 156 -6.20 7.78 -1.42
CA TYR A 156 -6.60 8.05 -2.81
C TYR A 156 -6.48 6.87 -3.79
N THR A 157 -5.87 5.75 -3.42
CA THR A 157 -5.57 4.62 -4.30
C THR A 157 -6.83 3.85 -4.78
N ARG A 158 -8.00 4.09 -4.17
CA ARG A 158 -9.30 3.55 -4.60
C ARG A 158 -9.97 4.34 -5.72
N GLU A 159 -9.61 5.61 -5.86
CA GLU A 159 -10.19 6.52 -6.86
C GLU A 159 -9.32 6.51 -8.13
N ASP A 160 -9.16 5.33 -8.68
CA ASP A 160 -8.28 5.03 -9.81
C ASP A 160 -9.01 5.07 -11.16
N LYS A 161 -10.35 5.09 -11.17
CA LYS A 161 -11.18 5.00 -12.39
C LYS A 161 -12.34 5.99 -12.37
N ASN A 162 -12.52 6.67 -13.51
CA ASN A 162 -13.69 7.51 -13.76
C ASN A 162 -14.80 6.73 -14.50
N ILE A 163 -14.96 5.46 -14.13
CA ILE A 163 -15.90 4.53 -14.76
C ILE A 163 -16.68 3.84 -13.65
N ASN A 164 -18.02 3.83 -13.76
CA ASN A 164 -18.86 3.10 -12.81
C ASN A 164 -18.82 1.58 -13.06
N LYS A 165 -19.56 0.82 -12.25
CA LYS A 165 -19.60 -0.64 -12.34
C LYS A 165 -20.16 -1.17 -13.67
N ASP A 166 -20.93 -0.34 -14.39
CA ASP A 166 -21.56 -0.68 -15.66
C ASP A 166 -20.70 -0.25 -16.86
N GLY A 167 -19.46 0.21 -16.61
CA GLY A 167 -18.55 0.66 -17.65
C GLY A 167 -18.82 2.07 -18.18
N CYS A 168 -19.78 2.81 -17.57
CA CYS A 168 -20.11 4.16 -17.98
C CYS A 168 -19.20 5.18 -17.31
N TYR A 169 -18.81 6.22 -18.05
CA TYR A 169 -18.06 7.34 -17.52
C TYR A 169 -18.82 8.06 -16.40
N VAL A 170 -18.13 8.29 -15.29
CA VAL A 170 -18.60 9.14 -14.18
C VAL A 170 -17.72 10.38 -14.14
N PRO A 171 -18.28 11.59 -14.25
CA PRO A 171 -17.52 12.83 -14.15
C PRO A 171 -17.08 13.05 -12.69
N SER A 172 -16.03 12.35 -12.27
CA SER A 172 -15.43 12.47 -10.95
C SER A 172 -13.97 12.90 -11.07
N THR A 173 -13.43 13.46 -10.00
CA THR A 173 -12.00 13.77 -9.90
C THR A 173 -11.19 12.48 -9.76
N THR A 174 -9.99 12.43 -10.34
CA THR A 174 -9.04 11.34 -10.12
C THR A 174 -8.05 11.79 -9.05
N ASN A 175 -8.41 11.59 -7.79
CA ASN A 175 -7.66 12.13 -6.65
C ASN A 175 -6.24 11.57 -6.56
N ILE A 176 -6.04 10.29 -6.92
CA ILE A 176 -4.70 9.68 -6.95
C ILE A 176 -3.74 10.43 -7.87
N ARG A 177 -4.21 10.85 -9.06
CA ARG A 177 -3.39 11.60 -10.01
C ARG A 177 -3.06 12.99 -9.50
N ALA A 178 -4.04 13.67 -8.88
CA ALA A 178 -3.83 14.98 -8.29
C ALA A 178 -2.85 14.93 -7.11
N ALA A 179 -2.99 13.92 -6.24
CA ALA A 179 -2.11 13.72 -5.08
C ALA A 179 -0.65 13.46 -5.51
N ILE A 180 -0.44 12.52 -6.44
CA ILE A 180 0.91 12.19 -6.92
C ILE A 180 1.49 13.37 -7.75
N GLY A 181 0.69 14.01 -8.59
CA GLY A 181 1.13 15.17 -9.35
C GLY A 181 1.56 16.33 -8.46
N GLY A 182 0.86 16.53 -7.33
CA GLY A 182 1.22 17.53 -6.33
C GLY A 182 2.52 17.24 -5.57
N LEU A 183 2.97 15.98 -5.52
CA LEU A 183 4.26 15.62 -4.93
C LEU A 183 5.44 15.83 -5.88
N LYS A 184 5.21 15.94 -7.19
CA LYS A 184 6.28 15.98 -8.20
C LYS A 184 7.31 17.10 -8.00
N ALA A 185 6.91 18.23 -7.44
CA ALA A 185 7.82 19.36 -7.23
C ALA A 185 8.83 19.09 -6.10
N PHE A 186 8.55 18.14 -5.21
CA PHE A 186 9.26 17.99 -3.94
C PHE A 186 9.79 16.57 -3.69
N VAL A 187 9.21 15.56 -4.33
CA VAL A 187 9.54 14.15 -4.08
C VAL A 187 10.14 13.54 -5.35
N ASP A 188 11.32 12.97 -5.21
CA ASP A 188 12.05 12.34 -6.32
C ASP A 188 11.69 10.87 -6.48
N ARG A 189 11.29 10.19 -5.39
CA ARG A 189 11.00 8.76 -5.37
C ARG A 189 10.01 8.39 -4.27
N MET A 190 9.22 7.32 -4.49
CA MET A 190 8.27 6.79 -3.51
C MET A 190 8.51 5.30 -3.26
N ILE A 191 8.40 4.89 -2.00
CA ILE A 191 8.27 3.50 -1.56
C ILE A 191 6.90 3.42 -0.88
N VAL A 192 5.97 2.64 -1.43
CA VAL A 192 4.59 2.57 -0.94
C VAL A 192 4.25 1.14 -0.54
N ILE A 193 3.74 0.98 0.68
CA ILE A 193 3.31 -0.34 1.15
C ILE A 193 1.90 -0.62 0.62
N GLU A 194 1.76 -1.76 -0.07
CA GLU A 194 0.51 -2.34 -0.60
C GLU A 194 -0.46 -1.30 -1.20
N PRO A 195 -0.11 -0.56 -2.26
CA PRO A 195 -1.07 0.31 -2.93
C PRO A 195 -2.23 -0.53 -3.50
N HIS A 196 -3.46 -0.03 -3.38
CA HIS A 196 -4.68 -0.76 -3.74
C HIS A 196 -4.71 -1.23 -5.21
N SER A 197 -4.13 -0.45 -6.11
CA SER A 197 -4.11 -0.78 -7.54
C SER A 197 -2.82 -0.34 -8.22
N SER A 198 -2.54 -0.95 -9.38
CA SER A 198 -1.45 -0.55 -10.28
C SER A 198 -1.60 0.86 -10.85
N ALA A 199 -2.78 1.46 -10.77
CA ALA A 199 -2.99 2.85 -11.15
C ALA A 199 -2.08 3.81 -10.35
N THR A 200 -1.70 3.44 -9.11
CA THR A 200 -0.75 4.20 -8.31
C THR A 200 0.62 4.27 -8.98
N GLN A 201 1.14 3.12 -9.45
CA GLN A 201 2.42 3.06 -10.15
C GLN A 201 2.35 3.76 -11.50
N ALA A 202 1.24 3.58 -12.23
CA ALA A 202 1.03 4.24 -13.51
C ALA A 202 0.97 5.77 -13.35
N CYS A 203 0.26 6.29 -12.36
CA CYS A 203 0.23 7.72 -12.06
C CYS A 203 1.60 8.26 -11.67
N ALA A 204 2.35 7.54 -10.84
CA ALA A 204 3.70 7.94 -10.45
C ALA A 204 4.64 8.01 -11.67
N ALA A 205 4.57 7.02 -12.56
CA ALA A 205 5.35 7.01 -13.82
C ALA A 205 4.97 8.18 -14.75
N MET A 206 3.67 8.54 -14.85
CA MET A 206 3.22 9.72 -15.61
C MET A 206 3.90 11.01 -15.16
N PHE A 207 4.17 11.14 -13.87
CA PHE A 207 4.87 12.30 -13.31
C PHE A 207 6.38 12.08 -13.17
N CYS A 208 6.92 11.02 -13.75
CA CYS A 208 8.34 10.67 -13.63
C CYS A 208 8.81 10.54 -12.16
N ILE A 209 7.96 10.02 -11.28
CA ILE A 209 8.30 9.67 -9.91
C ILE A 209 8.42 8.15 -9.83
N PRO A 210 9.63 7.59 -9.70
CA PRO A 210 9.80 6.17 -9.48
C PRO A 210 9.09 5.73 -8.20
N LEU A 211 8.34 4.61 -8.28
CA LEU A 211 7.58 4.08 -7.15
C LEU A 211 7.84 2.58 -6.99
N ALA A 212 8.29 2.19 -5.80
CA ALA A 212 8.39 0.78 -5.40
C ALA A 212 7.15 0.38 -4.59
N PRO A 213 6.27 -0.47 -5.12
CA PRO A 213 5.12 -1.00 -4.40
C PRO A 213 5.54 -2.25 -3.63
N ILE A 214 5.60 -2.18 -2.32
CA ILE A 214 6.07 -3.26 -1.45
C ILE A 214 4.90 -3.92 -0.72
N SER A 215 4.75 -5.22 -0.88
CA SER A 215 3.76 -6.01 -0.14
C SER A 215 4.37 -6.61 1.12
N PRO A 216 3.78 -6.44 2.30
CA PRO A 216 4.27 -6.99 3.56
C PRO A 216 3.83 -8.44 3.80
N TRP A 217 3.38 -9.16 2.77
CA TRP A 217 2.80 -10.49 2.92
C TRP A 217 3.69 -11.46 3.71
N LYS A 218 5.00 -11.42 3.45
CA LYS A 218 5.95 -12.31 4.15
C LYS A 218 6.01 -12.02 5.64
N LEU A 219 6.11 -10.76 6.03
CA LEU A 219 6.08 -10.33 7.44
C LEU A 219 4.79 -10.80 8.11
N ILE A 220 3.63 -10.63 7.45
CA ILE A 220 2.33 -11.06 7.97
C ILE A 220 2.27 -12.57 8.14
N MET A 221 2.79 -13.35 7.18
CA MET A 221 2.82 -14.80 7.29
C MET A 221 3.77 -15.29 8.37
N ASP A 222 4.92 -14.66 8.56
CA ASP A 222 5.86 -14.99 9.64
C ASP A 222 5.23 -14.71 11.01
N GLU A 223 4.48 -13.64 11.15
CA GLU A 223 3.73 -13.33 12.38
C GLU A 223 2.53 -14.27 12.60
N LEU A 224 1.87 -14.72 11.52
CA LEU A 224 0.81 -15.73 11.62
C LEU A 224 1.36 -17.06 12.13
N LYS A 225 2.48 -17.54 11.60
CA LYS A 225 3.14 -18.79 12.05
C LYS A 225 3.46 -18.81 13.55
N LYS A 226 3.73 -17.65 14.15
CA LYS A 226 3.98 -17.57 15.60
C LYS A 226 2.70 -17.79 16.45
N ARG A 227 1.51 -17.70 15.85
CA ARG A 227 0.21 -17.73 16.54
C ARG A 227 -0.66 -18.90 16.14
N VAL A 228 -0.43 -19.43 14.96
CA VAL A 228 -1.22 -20.52 14.36
C VAL A 228 -0.25 -21.55 13.80
N GLU A 229 -0.37 -22.78 14.24
CA GLU A 229 0.36 -23.90 13.64
C GLU A 229 -0.23 -24.21 12.27
N ILE A 230 0.56 -23.97 11.23
CA ILE A 230 0.17 -24.20 9.84
C ILE A 230 0.58 -25.63 9.46
N ILE A 231 -0.42 -26.51 9.39
CA ILE A 231 -0.25 -27.89 8.93
C ILE A 231 -0.67 -27.96 7.46
N PRO A 232 0.23 -28.30 6.52
CA PRO A 232 -0.03 -28.19 5.09
C PRO A 232 -1.31 -28.91 4.62
N GLU A 233 -1.60 -30.09 5.17
CA GLU A 233 -2.77 -30.89 4.78
C GLU A 233 -4.09 -30.31 5.31
N LYS A 234 -4.02 -29.43 6.31
CA LYS A 234 -5.21 -28.87 6.99
C LYS A 234 -5.52 -27.44 6.56
N PHE A 235 -4.63 -26.78 5.81
CA PHE A 235 -4.78 -25.38 5.42
C PHE A 235 -4.92 -25.23 3.91
N VAL A 236 -5.55 -24.11 3.51
CA VAL A 236 -5.68 -23.67 2.12
C VAL A 236 -5.67 -22.13 2.07
N VAL A 237 -4.91 -21.56 1.12
CA VAL A 237 -5.01 -20.12 0.83
C VAL A 237 -6.22 -19.90 -0.07
N VAL A 238 -7.05 -18.95 0.31
CA VAL A 238 -8.25 -18.59 -0.43
C VAL A 238 -8.12 -17.17 -0.93
N GLN A 239 -8.31 -16.99 -2.22
CA GLN A 239 -8.22 -15.70 -2.87
C GLN A 239 -9.60 -15.15 -3.21
N PRO A 240 -9.88 -13.88 -2.84
CA PRO A 240 -11.17 -13.25 -3.09
C PRO A 240 -11.52 -13.08 -4.57
N ASP A 241 -10.52 -12.96 -5.43
CA ASP A 241 -10.76 -12.82 -6.86
C ASP A 241 -9.54 -13.26 -7.70
N LYS A 242 -9.78 -13.76 -8.91
CA LYS A 242 -8.72 -14.26 -9.82
C LYS A 242 -7.74 -13.18 -10.28
N GLY A 243 -8.08 -11.92 -10.18
CA GLY A 243 -7.24 -10.81 -10.60
C GLY A 243 -6.02 -10.56 -9.71
N ARG A 244 -6.01 -11.06 -8.46
CA ARG A 244 -4.91 -10.90 -7.49
C ARG A 244 -4.15 -12.19 -7.19
N ASN A 245 -4.08 -13.09 -8.16
CA ASN A 245 -3.61 -14.46 -7.97
C ASN A 245 -2.15 -14.58 -7.47
N LEU A 246 -1.31 -13.58 -7.70
CA LEU A 246 0.12 -13.69 -7.41
C LEU A 246 0.43 -13.76 -5.90
N ALA A 247 -0.25 -12.97 -5.06
CA ALA A 247 -0.01 -12.96 -3.62
C ALA A 247 -0.40 -14.31 -2.99
N ALA A 248 -1.59 -14.83 -3.31
CA ALA A 248 -2.04 -16.12 -2.79
C ALA A 248 -1.16 -17.29 -3.26
N THR A 249 -0.73 -17.27 -4.51
CA THR A 249 0.21 -18.29 -5.04
C THR A 249 1.53 -18.25 -4.28
N ARG A 250 2.12 -17.08 -4.07
CA ARG A 250 3.36 -16.90 -3.29
C ARG A 250 3.20 -17.35 -1.84
N ILE A 251 2.07 -16.98 -1.20
CA ILE A 251 1.76 -17.40 0.16
C ILE A 251 1.60 -18.93 0.23
N GLY A 252 0.88 -19.52 -0.73
CA GLY A 252 0.73 -20.97 -0.82
C GLY A 252 2.07 -21.69 -0.95
N GLN A 253 2.94 -21.22 -1.83
CA GLN A 253 4.31 -21.75 -1.99
C GLN A 253 5.14 -21.58 -0.69
N TYR A 254 5.09 -20.40 -0.06
CA TYR A 254 5.83 -20.12 1.16
C TYR A 254 5.38 -20.96 2.35
N LEU A 255 4.09 -21.20 2.47
CA LEU A 255 3.50 -22.01 3.54
C LEU A 255 3.40 -23.50 3.18
N GLN A 256 3.72 -23.87 1.92
CA GLN A 256 3.57 -25.23 1.36
C GLN A 256 2.12 -25.76 1.45
N ILE A 257 1.14 -24.88 1.20
CA ILE A 257 -0.29 -25.19 1.24
C ILE A 257 -0.94 -24.89 -0.12
N PRO A 258 -2.03 -25.62 -0.49
CA PRO A 258 -2.74 -25.33 -1.74
C PRO A 258 -3.38 -23.95 -1.72
N SER A 259 -3.63 -23.40 -2.91
CA SER A 259 -4.38 -22.15 -3.08
C SER A 259 -5.57 -22.38 -4.02
N VAL A 260 -6.69 -21.70 -3.72
CA VAL A 260 -7.90 -21.67 -4.54
C VAL A 260 -8.33 -20.22 -4.76
N SER A 261 -9.04 -19.95 -5.84
CA SER A 261 -9.46 -18.60 -6.20
C SER A 261 -10.94 -18.55 -6.51
N PHE A 262 -11.66 -17.63 -5.88
CA PHE A 262 -13.05 -17.39 -6.16
C PHE A 262 -13.28 -16.76 -7.54
N ASP A 263 -14.30 -17.22 -8.22
CA ASP A 263 -14.93 -16.48 -9.31
C ASP A 263 -15.90 -15.46 -8.72
N LYS A 264 -15.70 -14.22 -9.11
CA LYS A 264 -16.54 -13.09 -8.67
C LYS A 264 -17.60 -12.82 -9.72
N ILE A 265 -18.80 -13.30 -9.48
CA ILE A 265 -19.94 -13.12 -10.37
C ILE A 265 -20.74 -11.92 -9.89
N ARG A 266 -20.90 -10.92 -10.74
CA ARG A 266 -21.80 -9.79 -10.51
C ARG A 266 -23.09 -10.07 -11.23
N LEU A 267 -24.18 -10.25 -10.49
CA LEU A 267 -25.50 -10.42 -11.09
C LEU A 267 -25.96 -9.06 -11.65
N SER A 268 -26.23 -9.06 -12.96
CA SER A 268 -26.73 -7.87 -13.67
C SER A 268 -28.01 -7.34 -13.01
N GLY A 269 -28.03 -6.05 -12.69
CA GLY A 269 -29.16 -5.37 -12.09
C GLY A 269 -29.29 -5.44 -10.56
N GLN A 270 -28.42 -6.16 -9.86
CA GLN A 270 -28.40 -6.20 -8.39
C GLN A 270 -26.99 -5.87 -7.86
N ALA A 271 -26.93 -5.16 -6.72
CA ALA A 271 -25.66 -4.85 -6.03
C ALA A 271 -25.03 -6.08 -5.36
N VAL A 272 -25.46 -7.28 -5.70
CA VAL A 272 -25.04 -8.54 -5.07
C VAL A 272 -23.84 -9.11 -5.82
N THR A 273 -22.74 -9.29 -5.10
CA THR A 273 -21.57 -10.03 -5.57
C THR A 273 -21.67 -11.46 -5.03
N VAL A 274 -21.68 -12.43 -5.91
CA VAL A 274 -21.61 -13.87 -5.57
C VAL A 274 -20.17 -14.31 -5.75
N TYR A 275 -19.67 -15.07 -4.77
CA TYR A 275 -18.36 -15.69 -4.81
C TYR A 275 -18.55 -17.20 -4.99
N GLU A 276 -18.00 -17.77 -6.04
CA GLU A 276 -18.15 -19.17 -6.35
C GLU A 276 -16.80 -19.86 -6.58
N LEU A 277 -16.66 -21.09 -6.09
CA LEU A 277 -15.55 -21.98 -6.36
C LEU A 277 -16.01 -23.09 -7.33
N SER A 278 -15.12 -23.56 -8.18
CA SER A 278 -15.34 -24.78 -8.95
C SER A 278 -15.53 -25.98 -8.01
N GLU A 279 -16.17 -27.06 -8.49
CA GLU A 279 -16.39 -28.25 -7.68
C GLU A 279 -15.09 -28.87 -7.16
N GLY A 280 -14.02 -28.82 -7.96
CA GLY A 280 -12.69 -29.25 -7.53
C GLY A 280 -12.15 -28.39 -6.37
N GLU A 281 -12.30 -27.07 -6.44
CA GLU A 281 -11.85 -26.14 -5.38
C GLU A 281 -12.70 -26.26 -4.10
N LYS A 282 -14.01 -26.49 -4.23
CA LYS A 282 -14.88 -26.77 -3.08
C LYS A 282 -14.40 -27.99 -2.30
N SER A 283 -13.97 -29.06 -3.02
CA SER A 283 -13.44 -30.27 -2.38
C SER A 283 -12.12 -30.01 -1.65
N ILE A 284 -11.27 -29.07 -2.15
CA ILE A 284 -10.04 -28.65 -1.48
C ILE A 284 -10.34 -27.90 -0.19
N VAL A 285 -11.37 -27.06 -0.17
CA VAL A 285 -11.76 -26.22 0.99
C VAL A 285 -12.43 -27.04 2.10
N LYS A 286 -13.20 -28.07 1.73
CA LYS A 286 -14.01 -28.86 2.66
C LYS A 286 -13.18 -29.45 3.81
N GLY A 287 -13.56 -29.12 5.04
CA GLY A 287 -12.91 -29.61 6.25
C GLY A 287 -11.55 -28.96 6.55
N LYS A 288 -11.15 -27.91 5.83
CA LYS A 288 -9.86 -27.23 6.05
C LYS A 288 -10.00 -25.88 6.72
N HIS A 289 -8.88 -25.40 7.26
CA HIS A 289 -8.70 -24.04 7.72
C HIS A 289 -8.32 -23.16 6.53
N CYS A 290 -9.09 -22.12 6.29
CA CYS A 290 -8.86 -21.18 5.19
C CYS A 290 -8.01 -19.99 5.65
N LEU A 291 -7.17 -19.48 4.75
CA LEU A 291 -6.36 -18.29 4.93
C LEU A 291 -6.67 -17.31 3.81
N ILE A 292 -7.14 -16.11 4.14
CA ILE A 292 -7.30 -15.00 3.19
C ILE A 292 -6.20 -13.96 3.44
N TYR A 293 -5.63 -13.46 2.34
CA TYR A 293 -4.79 -12.26 2.34
C TYR A 293 -5.43 -11.21 1.43
N ASP A 294 -5.61 -9.98 1.97
CA ASP A 294 -6.17 -8.87 1.22
C ASP A 294 -5.43 -7.55 1.57
N ASP A 295 -5.44 -6.59 0.64
CA ASP A 295 -4.76 -5.31 0.83
C ASP A 295 -5.45 -4.47 1.91
N GLU A 296 -6.78 -4.41 1.93
CA GLU A 296 -7.49 -3.57 2.88
C GLU A 296 -8.89 -4.08 3.24
N ALA A 297 -9.30 -3.78 4.46
CA ALA A 297 -10.68 -3.96 4.87
C ALA A 297 -11.25 -2.67 5.45
N SER A 298 -12.39 -2.22 4.88
CA SER A 298 -13.17 -1.10 5.39
C SER A 298 -14.26 -1.60 6.33
N THR A 299 -15.43 -1.96 5.81
CA THR A 299 -16.55 -2.48 6.59
C THR A 299 -16.50 -3.99 6.80
N MET A 300 -15.44 -4.68 6.43
CA MET A 300 -15.34 -6.15 6.41
C MET A 300 -16.36 -6.85 5.49
N GLY A 301 -17.03 -6.13 4.59
CA GLY A 301 -18.12 -6.68 3.78
C GLY A 301 -17.67 -7.82 2.88
N THR A 302 -16.63 -7.63 2.09
CA THR A 302 -16.06 -8.65 1.18
C THR A 302 -15.65 -9.91 1.96
N VAL A 303 -14.90 -9.73 3.03
CA VAL A 303 -14.40 -10.84 3.86
C VAL A 303 -15.54 -11.60 4.53
N TYR A 304 -16.59 -10.88 4.97
CA TYR A 304 -17.80 -11.50 5.53
C TYR A 304 -18.53 -12.37 4.50
N THR A 305 -18.77 -11.84 3.30
CA THR A 305 -19.44 -12.60 2.22
C THR A 305 -18.62 -13.85 1.83
N LEU A 306 -17.31 -13.76 1.83
CA LEU A 306 -16.43 -14.90 1.61
C LEU A 306 -16.52 -15.92 2.73
N ALA A 307 -16.62 -15.46 3.99
CA ALA A 307 -16.80 -16.36 5.13
C ALA A 307 -18.12 -17.13 5.06
N GLU A 308 -19.23 -16.48 4.65
CA GLU A 308 -20.51 -17.13 4.40
C GLU A 308 -20.37 -18.24 3.32
N ALA A 309 -19.75 -17.92 2.18
CA ALA A 309 -19.52 -18.87 1.12
C ALA A 309 -18.66 -20.05 1.58
N LEU A 310 -17.53 -19.78 2.24
CA LEU A 310 -16.62 -20.80 2.77
C LEU A 310 -17.30 -21.68 3.83
N SER A 311 -18.16 -21.11 4.66
CA SER A 311 -18.98 -21.85 5.62
C SER A 311 -19.89 -22.84 4.90
N GLY A 312 -20.55 -22.40 3.83
CA GLY A 312 -21.39 -23.26 2.98
C GLY A 312 -20.60 -24.40 2.30
N TYR A 313 -19.32 -24.21 2.02
CA TYR A 313 -18.43 -25.25 1.46
C TYR A 313 -17.80 -26.14 2.55
N GLY A 314 -18.14 -25.93 3.82
CA GLY A 314 -17.68 -26.76 4.94
C GLY A 314 -16.26 -26.46 5.41
N ALA A 315 -15.79 -25.23 5.26
CA ALA A 315 -14.55 -24.79 5.87
C ALA A 315 -14.63 -24.84 7.40
N LYS A 316 -13.52 -25.17 8.06
CA LYS A 316 -13.46 -25.27 9.54
C LYS A 316 -13.28 -23.93 10.24
N SER A 317 -12.44 -23.08 9.70
CA SER A 317 -12.18 -21.74 10.22
C SER A 317 -11.55 -20.87 9.13
N LEU A 318 -11.50 -19.58 9.40
CA LEU A 318 -10.92 -18.58 8.52
C LEU A 318 -9.96 -17.69 9.29
N ALA A 319 -8.69 -17.70 8.88
CA ALA A 319 -7.69 -16.70 9.25
C ALA A 319 -7.71 -15.60 8.18
N VAL A 320 -7.81 -14.35 8.61
CA VAL A 320 -7.84 -13.17 7.71
C VAL A 320 -6.60 -12.34 7.94
N CYS A 321 -5.83 -12.09 6.91
CA CYS A 321 -4.63 -11.27 6.92
C CYS A 321 -4.84 -10.05 6.04
N LEU A 322 -4.76 -8.86 6.63
CA LEU A 322 -5.02 -7.57 5.98
C LEU A 322 -3.78 -6.69 6.10
N VAL A 323 -3.50 -5.91 5.06
CA VAL A 323 -2.46 -4.90 5.19
C VAL A 323 -3.04 -3.64 5.83
N HIS A 324 -4.08 -3.06 5.27
CA HIS A 324 -4.66 -1.79 5.74
C HIS A 324 -5.99 -2.01 6.45
N CYS A 325 -5.96 -2.01 7.79
CA CYS A 325 -7.14 -2.16 8.62
C CYS A 325 -7.86 -0.81 8.80
N LYS A 326 -8.81 -0.49 7.92
CA LYS A 326 -9.60 0.75 8.03
C LYS A 326 -10.67 0.64 9.12
N PHE A 327 -11.38 -0.47 9.17
CA PHE A 327 -12.45 -0.79 10.12
C PHE A 327 -13.44 0.37 10.32
N THR A 328 -14.08 0.77 9.21
CA THR A 328 -15.12 1.80 9.22
C THR A 328 -16.42 1.25 9.80
N PRO A 329 -17.32 2.09 10.37
CA PRO A 329 -18.55 1.65 11.03
C PRO A 329 -19.30 0.54 10.29
N GLY A 330 -19.80 -0.45 11.04
CA GLY A 330 -20.46 -1.65 10.53
C GLY A 330 -19.54 -2.89 10.40
N TRP A 331 -18.25 -2.77 10.72
CA TRP A 331 -17.34 -3.90 10.81
C TRP A 331 -17.59 -4.76 12.06
N GLU A 332 -18.05 -4.16 13.16
CA GLU A 332 -18.18 -4.75 14.48
C GLU A 332 -19.14 -5.94 14.53
N THR A 333 -20.17 -5.91 13.70
CA THR A 333 -21.12 -7.02 13.58
C THR A 333 -20.56 -8.15 12.73
N LYS A 334 -19.82 -7.84 11.68
CA LYS A 334 -19.30 -8.81 10.71
C LYS A 334 -18.18 -9.68 11.26
N ILE A 335 -17.31 -9.10 12.11
CA ILE A 335 -16.23 -9.86 12.75
C ILE A 335 -16.71 -10.96 13.72
N LYS A 336 -17.99 -10.94 14.08
CA LYS A 336 -18.60 -11.96 14.94
C LYS A 336 -18.94 -13.26 14.22
N HIS A 337 -18.70 -13.32 12.90
CA HIS A 337 -18.92 -14.54 12.13
C HIS A 337 -18.12 -15.71 12.75
N PRO A 338 -18.75 -16.85 13.03
CA PRO A 338 -18.14 -17.94 13.81
C PRO A 338 -16.93 -18.57 13.11
N LEU A 339 -16.81 -18.42 11.81
CA LEU A 339 -15.69 -18.94 11.03
C LEU A 339 -14.37 -18.18 11.31
N PHE A 340 -14.42 -16.93 11.75
CA PHE A 340 -13.21 -16.13 11.99
C PHE A 340 -12.44 -16.60 13.22
N SER A 341 -11.33 -17.30 13.01
CA SER A 341 -10.43 -17.72 14.08
C SER A 341 -9.46 -16.61 14.51
N ILE A 342 -8.90 -15.89 13.54
CA ILE A 342 -7.99 -14.77 13.77
C ILE A 342 -8.11 -13.76 12.62
N ILE A 343 -8.02 -12.48 12.95
CA ILE A 343 -7.92 -11.36 12.00
C ILE A 343 -6.62 -10.65 12.32
N MET A 344 -5.68 -10.69 11.38
CA MET A 344 -4.40 -9.99 11.50
C MET A 344 -4.38 -8.78 10.60
N GLY A 345 -3.87 -7.69 11.11
CA GLY A 345 -3.68 -6.47 10.34
C GLY A 345 -2.37 -5.80 10.65
N THR A 346 -2.02 -4.76 9.93
CA THR A 346 -0.83 -3.97 10.22
C THR A 346 -1.17 -2.59 10.75
N ASN A 347 -0.19 -1.94 11.38
CA ASN A 347 -0.29 -0.56 11.85
C ASN A 347 0.06 0.47 10.75
N SER A 348 -0.07 0.11 9.46
CA SER A 348 0.13 1.03 8.33
C SER A 348 -0.73 2.29 8.42
N ARG A 349 -1.91 2.15 9.05
CA ARG A 349 -2.82 3.24 9.35
C ARG A 349 -3.63 2.93 10.61
N GLN A 350 -4.11 4.00 11.27
CA GLN A 350 -5.02 3.84 12.41
C GLN A 350 -6.38 3.28 11.96
N PRO A 351 -6.88 2.23 12.59
CA PRO A 351 -8.26 1.81 12.43
C PRO A 351 -9.22 2.93 12.89
N ILE A 352 -10.34 3.10 12.18
CA ILE A 352 -11.36 4.10 12.56
C ILE A 352 -12.19 3.58 13.74
N GLY A 353 -12.48 2.27 13.76
CA GLY A 353 -13.21 1.62 14.85
C GLY A 353 -12.31 1.24 16.03
N ASN A 354 -12.93 1.05 17.20
CA ASN A 354 -12.23 0.55 18.39
C ASN A 354 -11.98 -0.96 18.28
N ILE A 355 -10.81 -1.36 17.84
CA ILE A 355 -10.44 -2.77 17.64
C ILE A 355 -10.29 -3.58 18.94
N ASN A 356 -10.20 -2.93 20.11
CA ASN A 356 -10.05 -3.60 21.39
C ASN A 356 -11.31 -4.39 21.82
N ILE A 357 -12.44 -4.19 21.14
CA ILE A 357 -13.67 -4.94 21.37
C ILE A 357 -13.59 -6.40 20.90
N ALA A 358 -12.59 -6.73 20.06
CA ALA A 358 -12.47 -8.05 19.45
C ALA A 358 -11.13 -8.72 19.82
N LYS A 359 -11.20 -9.78 20.62
CA LYS A 359 -10.02 -10.51 21.11
C LYS A 359 -9.24 -11.24 20.00
N ASN A 360 -9.91 -11.57 18.90
CA ASN A 360 -9.32 -12.26 17.74
C ASN A 360 -8.66 -11.32 16.74
N ILE A 361 -8.66 -10.00 16.94
CA ILE A 361 -7.91 -9.06 16.12
C ILE A 361 -6.49 -8.87 16.67
N LYS A 362 -5.51 -8.92 15.79
CA LYS A 362 -4.09 -8.70 16.11
C LYS A 362 -3.49 -7.71 15.11
N ILE A 363 -3.02 -6.58 15.61
CA ILE A 363 -2.26 -5.61 14.80
C ILE A 363 -0.78 -5.90 14.97
N ILE A 364 -0.09 -6.02 13.84
CA ILE A 364 1.35 -6.24 13.77
C ILE A 364 2.05 -4.96 13.28
N SER A 365 3.27 -4.78 13.75
CA SER A 365 4.08 -3.64 13.34
C SER A 365 4.71 -3.84 11.97
N LEU A 366 4.65 -2.82 11.13
CA LEU A 366 5.44 -2.71 9.90
C LEU A 366 6.84 -2.12 10.14
N GLU A 367 7.15 -1.68 11.35
CA GLU A 367 8.44 -1.04 11.66
C GLU A 367 9.64 -1.88 11.21
N PRO A 368 9.69 -3.20 11.49
CA PRO A 368 10.82 -4.02 11.05
C PRO A 368 11.03 -4.03 9.53
N LEU A 369 9.92 -4.02 8.77
CA LEU A 369 9.99 -3.95 7.31
C LEU A 369 10.47 -2.59 6.82
N LEU A 370 9.96 -1.48 7.39
CA LEU A 370 10.41 -0.14 7.03
C LEU A 370 11.90 0.04 7.30
N ARG A 371 12.38 -0.47 8.43
CA ARG A 371 13.80 -0.44 8.79
C ARG A 371 14.65 -1.22 7.79
N GLN A 372 14.22 -2.42 7.39
CA GLN A 372 14.91 -3.21 6.38
C GLN A 372 14.94 -2.51 5.02
N LEU A 373 13.82 -1.93 4.60
CA LEU A 373 13.71 -1.21 3.32
C LEU A 373 14.65 0.00 3.27
N ILE A 374 14.61 0.86 4.29
CA ILE A 374 15.46 2.04 4.34
C ILE A 374 16.94 1.63 4.47
N GLY A 375 17.25 0.66 5.34
CA GLY A 375 18.61 0.16 5.51
C GLY A 375 19.19 -0.41 4.22
N ALA A 376 18.46 -1.29 3.55
CA ALA A 376 18.85 -1.88 2.28
C ALA A 376 19.04 -0.81 1.18
N ASP A 377 18.20 0.20 1.14
CA ASP A 377 18.30 1.29 0.19
C ASP A 377 19.56 2.16 0.43
N ILE A 378 19.88 2.44 1.69
CA ILE A 378 21.12 3.11 2.10
C ILE A 378 22.34 2.28 1.72
N GLU A 379 22.27 0.96 1.85
CA GLU A 379 23.32 0.04 1.43
C GLU A 379 23.41 -0.16 -0.08
N GLY A 380 22.45 0.38 -0.84
CA GLY A 380 22.41 0.33 -2.29
C GLY A 380 21.82 -0.94 -2.87
N VAL A 381 21.01 -1.63 -2.09
CA VAL A 381 20.31 -2.84 -2.54
C VAL A 381 19.26 -2.48 -3.59
N ASN A 382 19.28 -3.21 -4.68
CA ASN A 382 18.24 -3.11 -5.70
C ASN A 382 17.08 -4.06 -5.35
N TYR A 383 15.97 -3.55 -4.85
CA TYR A 383 14.81 -4.34 -4.45
C TYR A 383 14.28 -5.31 -5.51
N TRP A 384 14.41 -4.96 -6.81
CA TRP A 384 13.94 -5.78 -7.92
C TRP A 384 14.83 -6.98 -8.21
N GLN A 385 16.07 -6.96 -7.75
CA GLN A 385 17.06 -8.03 -7.95
C GLN A 385 17.36 -8.79 -6.66
N ASP A 386 17.06 -8.20 -5.51
CA ASP A 386 17.34 -8.78 -4.22
C ASP A 386 16.40 -9.95 -3.91
N GLU A 387 16.92 -11.05 -3.40
CA GLU A 387 16.15 -12.25 -3.11
C GLU A 387 15.12 -12.07 -2.00
N LEU A 388 15.37 -11.16 -1.05
CA LEU A 388 14.45 -10.84 0.03
C LEU A 388 13.30 -9.94 -0.44
N PHE A 389 13.61 -8.88 -1.19
CA PHE A 389 12.61 -7.85 -1.55
C PHE A 389 11.86 -8.16 -2.84
N ARG A 390 12.49 -8.78 -3.82
CA ARG A 390 11.85 -9.13 -5.10
C ARG A 390 10.50 -9.87 -4.94
N PRO A 391 10.35 -10.87 -4.03
CA PRO A 391 9.07 -11.51 -3.81
C PRO A 391 8.01 -10.59 -3.19
N MET A 392 8.43 -9.50 -2.52
CA MET A 392 7.52 -8.53 -1.88
C MET A 392 7.10 -7.40 -2.81
N ILE A 393 7.72 -7.25 -3.99
CA ILE A 393 7.30 -6.25 -4.96
C ILE A 393 6.01 -6.73 -5.63
N LEU A 394 5.00 -5.87 -5.59
CA LEU A 394 3.75 -6.11 -6.29
C LEU A 394 3.99 -6.06 -7.81
N GLN A 395 3.68 -7.15 -8.47
CA GLN A 395 3.71 -7.29 -9.92
C GLN A 395 2.33 -7.74 -10.36
N GLU A 396 1.74 -7.03 -11.32
CA GLU A 396 0.60 -7.58 -12.05
C GLU A 396 1.10 -8.58 -13.11
N LYS A 397 0.24 -9.50 -13.47
CA LYS A 397 0.49 -10.52 -14.50
C LYS A 397 0.60 -9.89 -15.88
#